data_f4762419fc667a93a568cc320846215d
#
_entry.id   f4762419fc667a93a568cc320846215d
#
_cell.length_a   1.000
_cell.length_b   1.000
_cell.length_c   1.000
_cell.angle_alpha   90.00
_cell.angle_beta   90.00
_cell.angle_gamma   90.00
#
_symmetry.space_group_name_H-M   'P 1'
#
loop_
_entity.id
_entity.type
_entity.pdbx_description
1 polymer ?
#
loop_
_entity_poly.entity_id
_entity_poly.type
_entity_poly.pdbx_seq_one_letter_code
_entity_poly.pdbx_strand_id
1 'polypeptide(L)'
;MIHHSRRSTVAAIALAAAGALVLAGCSASEPEDSEDGPVTLTLTSNAITGGKNAAEADWISDWVIPEFEAAMEEEGKDVTVEFEPQGVDDENYKTKIALDLQSGEGADIISMDGIWVGEFAEAGYIAPLSDVAGDAVDEWEGWDQIPEAVQGAASFDGERYGVPQGADGRVLYYNKTLFEQAGLPADWQPESWDDVLEAARDLKQLDGVTPIQLNAGTAMGEATTMQGLLPMLAGTGEQVYEDDKWIGDSDGLRDVLDLYKTIYVDEGLGDPVLQQEAAGRDTSFQLFAQNQIGILLEGDYFWRSVINPAEGVGTAPMADRDTVVGYTKIPSVEPGDGIRDQDFVSMSGGAGRVLNPNSEHPELAWELLAFMNSAEAYEARTAGTISITPRTDVNETILADDPMLTYINEEVLPITAYRPPLAAYPQVSAALQQATLDVVVGSSVDDAMSTYVGEVTDIVGEDAVSGN
;
A
#
# COMPACT_ATOMS: atom_id res chain seq x y z
N MET A 1 34.51 -67.33 -1.57
CA MET A 1 33.75 -68.43 -2.18
C MET A 1 32.92 -67.79 -3.28
N ILE A 2 33.40 -67.76 -4.50
CA ILE A 2 33.11 -68.74 -5.58
C ILE A 2 31.78 -68.38 -6.24
N HIS A 3 31.88 -67.70 -7.39
CA HIS A 3 31.66 -68.13 -8.79
C HIS A 3 30.21 -68.12 -9.26
N HIS A 4 29.76 -67.78 -10.44
CA HIS A 4 30.24 -67.59 -11.84
C HIS A 4 29.12 -66.85 -12.59
N SER A 5 29.31 -65.81 -13.45
CA SER A 5 29.69 -65.88 -14.87
C SER A 5 28.76 -66.69 -15.80
N ARG A 6 28.15 -65.95 -16.78
CA ARG A 6 28.20 -66.24 -18.23
C ARG A 6 27.26 -65.33 -19.04
N ARG A 7 27.81 -64.69 -19.90
CA ARG A 7 27.79 -64.25 -21.29
C ARG A 7 27.02 -65.12 -22.27
N SER A 8 26.36 -64.48 -23.25
CA SER A 8 26.30 -64.81 -24.71
C SER A 8 25.26 -63.84 -25.35
N THR A 9 25.58 -62.96 -26.18
CA THR A 9 26.05 -62.71 -27.54
C THR A 9 25.15 -63.20 -28.69
N VAL A 10 24.90 -62.30 -29.69
CA VAL A 10 24.69 -62.42 -31.15
C VAL A 10 23.25 -62.76 -31.56
N ALA A 11 22.60 -62.18 -32.58
CA ALA A 11 23.05 -61.74 -33.89
C ALA A 11 22.05 -60.74 -34.55
N ALA A 12 22.58 -59.91 -35.43
CA ALA A 12 21.90 -59.07 -36.37
C ALA A 12 21.37 -59.85 -37.59
N ILE A 13 20.26 -59.40 -38.19
CA ILE A 13 20.01 -59.63 -39.62
C ILE A 13 19.31 -58.35 -40.18
N ALA A 14 19.97 -57.72 -41.14
CA ALA A 14 19.44 -56.69 -42.02
C ALA A 14 18.77 -57.33 -43.24
N LEU A 15 17.65 -56.77 -43.67
CA LEU A 15 17.23 -56.90 -45.08
C LEU A 15 16.54 -55.63 -45.55
N ALA A 16 17.13 -55.06 -46.61
CA ALA A 16 16.61 -53.92 -47.36
C ALA A 16 15.63 -54.43 -48.44
N ALA A 17 14.59 -53.66 -48.71
CA ALA A 17 13.92 -53.68 -50.00
C ALA A 17 13.34 -52.28 -50.33
N ALA A 18 13.77 -51.73 -51.45
CA ALA A 18 13.36 -50.50 -52.04
C ALA A 18 12.03 -50.65 -52.78
N GLY A 19 11.25 -49.55 -52.91
CA GLY A 19 10.16 -49.52 -53.87
C GLY A 19 9.26 -48.31 -53.83
N ALA A 20 9.51 -47.36 -54.74
CA ALA A 20 8.59 -46.52 -55.49
C ALA A 20 7.97 -45.26 -54.82
N LEU A 21 8.42 -44.12 -55.34
CA LEU A 21 7.80 -42.82 -55.31
C LEU A 21 6.40 -42.85 -55.91
N VAL A 22 5.43 -42.21 -55.22
CA VAL A 22 4.29 -41.48 -55.82
C VAL A 22 4.28 -40.10 -55.21
N LEU A 23 4.63 -39.08 -55.99
CA LEU A 23 4.37 -37.67 -55.73
C LEU A 23 2.87 -37.44 -55.94
N ALA A 24 2.14 -37.23 -54.84
CA ALA A 24 0.87 -36.50 -54.86
C ALA A 24 1.06 -35.31 -53.96
N GLY A 25 1.24 -34.14 -54.55
CA GLY A 25 1.21 -32.86 -53.82
C GLY A 25 -0.21 -32.62 -53.28
N CYS A 26 -0.32 -32.66 -51.98
CA CYS A 26 -1.31 -31.92 -51.25
C CYS A 26 -0.51 -30.89 -50.46
N SER A 27 -0.73 -29.60 -50.79
CA SER A 27 -0.43 -28.52 -49.89
C SER A 27 -1.27 -28.73 -48.65
N ALA A 28 -0.70 -29.40 -47.66
CA ALA A 28 -1.18 -29.25 -46.29
C ALA A 28 -0.81 -27.85 -45.90
N SER A 29 -1.78 -26.96 -45.81
CA SER A 29 -1.72 -25.82 -44.91
C SER A 29 -1.27 -26.41 -43.57
N GLU A 30 -0.17 -25.93 -43.03
CA GLU A 30 0.11 -26.09 -41.61
C GLU A 30 -1.16 -25.64 -40.90
N PRO A 31 -1.67 -26.40 -39.93
CA PRO A 31 -2.63 -25.84 -39.04
C PRO A 31 -1.92 -24.62 -38.42
N GLU A 32 -2.45 -23.43 -38.58
CA GLU A 32 -2.27 -22.41 -37.59
C GLU A 32 -2.62 -23.12 -36.29
N ASP A 33 -1.66 -23.22 -35.37
CA ASP A 33 -1.93 -23.56 -33.98
C ASP A 33 -2.95 -22.50 -33.54
N SER A 34 -4.21 -22.87 -33.56
CA SER A 34 -5.22 -22.14 -32.82
C SER A 34 -4.83 -22.32 -31.35
N GLU A 35 -4.49 -21.23 -30.68
CA GLU A 35 -4.34 -21.15 -29.22
C GLU A 35 -5.68 -21.40 -28.47
N ASP A 36 -6.61 -22.16 -29.06
CA ASP A 36 -7.98 -22.40 -28.63
C ASP A 36 -8.10 -23.63 -27.71
N GLY A 37 -7.15 -23.81 -26.77
CA GLY A 37 -7.32 -24.74 -25.66
C GLY A 37 -7.96 -24.07 -24.45
N PRO A 38 -8.59 -24.82 -23.51
CA PRO A 38 -9.03 -24.24 -22.24
C PRO A 38 -7.83 -23.70 -21.48
N VAL A 39 -7.89 -22.45 -21.06
CA VAL A 39 -6.85 -21.75 -20.29
C VAL A 39 -7.32 -21.59 -18.86
N THR A 40 -6.43 -21.87 -17.90
CA THR A 40 -6.65 -21.56 -16.49
C THR A 40 -5.71 -20.46 -16.06
N LEU A 41 -6.25 -19.34 -15.61
CA LEU A 41 -5.50 -18.27 -14.95
C LEU A 41 -5.61 -18.40 -13.45
N THR A 42 -4.57 -18.02 -12.75
CA THR A 42 -4.50 -18.05 -11.29
C THR A 42 -4.32 -16.64 -10.72
N LEU A 43 -5.02 -16.35 -9.63
CA LEU A 43 -4.96 -15.06 -8.92
C LEU A 43 -4.74 -15.32 -7.44
N THR A 44 -3.76 -14.66 -6.82
CA THR A 44 -3.55 -14.72 -5.36
C THR A 44 -3.66 -13.34 -4.70
N SER A 45 -4.24 -13.32 -3.51
CA SER A 45 -4.33 -12.14 -2.63
C SER A 45 -4.30 -12.56 -1.18
N ASN A 46 -3.79 -11.68 -0.29
CA ASN A 46 -3.86 -11.88 1.15
C ASN A 46 -5.26 -11.50 1.68
N ALA A 47 -6.24 -12.21 1.16
CA ALA A 47 -7.66 -12.01 1.42
C ALA A 47 -8.36 -13.37 1.50
N ILE A 48 -9.28 -13.55 2.45
CA ILE A 48 -10.04 -14.79 2.63
C ILE A 48 -11.46 -14.47 3.13
N THR A 49 -12.46 -15.11 2.53
CA THR A 49 -13.86 -14.97 2.93
C THR A 49 -14.06 -15.20 4.42
N GLY A 50 -14.73 -14.28 5.08
CA GLY A 50 -14.98 -14.31 6.53
C GLY A 50 -13.77 -14.08 7.42
N GLY A 51 -12.64 -13.64 6.86
CA GLY A 51 -11.40 -13.37 7.55
C GLY A 51 -10.72 -12.08 7.10
N LYS A 52 -9.40 -12.11 6.98
CA LYS A 52 -8.59 -10.96 6.53
C LYS A 52 -9.05 -10.52 5.14
N ASN A 53 -9.28 -9.22 4.96
CA ASN A 53 -9.69 -8.60 3.71
C ASN A 53 -10.89 -9.31 3.03
N ALA A 54 -11.86 -9.77 3.83
CA ALA A 54 -12.97 -10.59 3.35
C ALA A 54 -13.73 -9.96 2.18
N ALA A 55 -13.94 -8.64 2.21
CA ALA A 55 -14.63 -7.93 1.13
C ALA A 55 -13.90 -8.04 -0.23
N GLU A 56 -12.57 -8.08 -0.24
CA GLU A 56 -11.80 -8.32 -1.46
C GLU A 56 -11.93 -9.76 -1.94
N ALA A 57 -11.85 -10.74 -1.01
CA ALA A 57 -12.02 -12.14 -1.36
C ALA A 57 -13.41 -12.43 -1.94
N ASP A 58 -14.45 -11.86 -1.31
CA ASP A 58 -15.84 -12.00 -1.76
C ASP A 58 -16.06 -11.31 -3.12
N TRP A 59 -15.50 -10.09 -3.32
CA TRP A 59 -15.57 -9.41 -4.62
C TRP A 59 -14.87 -10.20 -5.74
N ILE A 60 -13.69 -10.77 -5.48
CA ILE A 60 -12.97 -11.60 -6.46
C ILE A 60 -13.82 -12.83 -6.81
N SER A 61 -14.32 -13.56 -5.80
CA SER A 61 -15.00 -14.83 -6.01
C SER A 61 -16.41 -14.68 -6.56
N ASP A 62 -17.15 -13.68 -6.10
CA ASP A 62 -18.58 -13.54 -6.38
C ASP A 62 -18.87 -12.61 -7.58
N TRP A 63 -17.90 -11.78 -7.97
CA TRP A 63 -18.07 -10.83 -9.07
C TRP A 63 -16.98 -10.96 -10.15
N VAL A 64 -15.68 -10.79 -9.81
CA VAL A 64 -14.60 -10.73 -10.83
C VAL A 64 -14.58 -12.02 -11.66
N ILE A 65 -14.50 -13.17 -11.00
CA ILE A 65 -14.37 -14.47 -11.70
C ILE A 65 -15.57 -14.72 -12.61
N PRO A 66 -16.82 -14.73 -12.12
CA PRO A 66 -17.94 -15.04 -13.00
C PRO A 66 -18.15 -14.04 -14.14
N GLU A 67 -17.91 -12.74 -13.92
CA GLU A 67 -18.09 -11.75 -14.98
C GLU A 67 -16.97 -11.80 -16.02
N PHE A 68 -15.72 -12.04 -15.60
CA PHE A 68 -14.61 -12.20 -16.54
C PHE A 68 -14.74 -13.47 -17.38
N GLU A 69 -15.05 -14.61 -16.76
CA GLU A 69 -15.26 -15.87 -17.49
C GLU A 69 -16.42 -15.74 -18.49
N ALA A 70 -17.51 -15.05 -18.11
CA ALA A 70 -18.62 -14.78 -19.03
C ALA A 70 -18.21 -13.89 -20.21
N ALA A 71 -17.39 -12.85 -19.96
CA ALA A 71 -16.87 -12.00 -21.03
C ALA A 71 -15.97 -12.78 -21.99
N MET A 72 -15.13 -13.67 -21.49
CA MET A 72 -14.28 -14.54 -22.30
C MET A 72 -15.12 -15.56 -23.13
N GLU A 73 -16.17 -16.11 -22.56
CA GLU A 73 -17.11 -17.00 -23.30
C GLU A 73 -17.78 -16.25 -24.46
N GLU A 74 -18.20 -14.98 -24.25
CA GLU A 74 -18.76 -14.14 -25.32
C GLU A 74 -17.76 -13.88 -26.46
N GLU A 75 -16.48 -13.81 -26.16
CA GLU A 75 -15.39 -13.71 -27.14
C GLU A 75 -15.01 -15.06 -27.77
N GLY A 76 -15.58 -16.17 -27.29
CA GLY A 76 -15.31 -17.51 -27.77
C GLY A 76 -14.04 -18.13 -27.21
N LYS A 77 -13.47 -17.56 -26.11
CA LYS A 77 -12.32 -18.07 -25.38
C LYS A 77 -12.79 -18.94 -24.21
N ASP A 78 -12.19 -20.12 -24.03
CA ASP A 78 -12.47 -21.04 -22.91
C ASP A 78 -11.47 -20.74 -21.77
N VAL A 79 -11.83 -19.81 -20.89
CA VAL A 79 -10.98 -19.34 -19.79
C VAL A 79 -11.65 -19.63 -18.45
N THR A 80 -10.87 -20.16 -17.52
CA THR A 80 -11.25 -20.34 -16.11
C THR A 80 -10.29 -19.58 -15.22
N VAL A 81 -10.79 -18.93 -14.16
CA VAL A 81 -9.96 -18.23 -13.19
C VAL A 81 -10.02 -18.94 -11.84
N GLU A 82 -8.87 -19.31 -11.30
CA GLU A 82 -8.75 -19.92 -9.97
C GLU A 82 -8.20 -18.87 -8.99
N PHE A 83 -8.97 -18.58 -7.95
CA PHE A 83 -8.53 -17.70 -6.86
C PHE A 83 -7.84 -18.53 -5.78
N GLU A 84 -6.61 -18.14 -5.42
CA GLU A 84 -5.81 -18.71 -4.33
C GLU A 84 -5.83 -17.78 -3.11
N PRO A 85 -6.87 -17.85 -2.26
CA PRO A 85 -7.00 -16.96 -1.11
C PRO A 85 -5.93 -17.24 -0.06
N GLN A 86 -5.37 -16.18 0.53
CA GLN A 86 -4.49 -16.28 1.68
C GLN A 86 -5.09 -15.48 2.84
N GLY A 87 -4.90 -15.93 4.07
CA GLY A 87 -5.45 -15.28 5.27
C GLY A 87 -4.41 -15.28 6.39
N VAL A 88 -3.17 -14.93 6.04
CA VAL A 88 -2.01 -14.96 6.94
C VAL A 88 -1.52 -13.55 7.26
N ASP A 89 -0.58 -13.40 8.18
CA ASP A 89 0.10 -12.11 8.37
C ASP A 89 0.91 -11.72 7.14
N ASP A 90 1.20 -10.41 7.00
CA ASP A 90 1.78 -9.87 5.77
C ASP A 90 3.20 -10.40 5.49
N GLU A 91 4.00 -10.65 6.53
CA GLU A 91 5.34 -11.21 6.38
C GLU A 91 5.32 -12.67 5.88
N ASN A 92 4.37 -13.48 6.35
CA ASN A 92 4.19 -14.84 5.86
C ASN A 92 3.68 -14.85 4.42
N TYR A 93 2.77 -13.92 4.08
CA TYR A 93 2.30 -13.75 2.71
C TYR A 93 3.44 -13.33 1.77
N LYS A 94 4.19 -12.27 2.14
CA LYS A 94 5.38 -11.81 1.41
C LYS A 94 6.38 -12.95 1.16
N THR A 95 6.69 -13.70 2.22
CA THR A 95 7.62 -14.84 2.13
C THR A 95 7.11 -15.89 1.15
N LYS A 96 5.81 -16.22 1.19
CA LYS A 96 5.22 -17.20 0.26
C LYS A 96 5.37 -16.76 -1.18
N ILE A 97 4.89 -15.55 -1.53
CA ILE A 97 4.95 -15.06 -2.92
C ILE A 97 6.40 -14.91 -3.42
N ALA A 98 7.34 -14.50 -2.54
CA ALA A 98 8.75 -14.44 -2.90
C ALA A 98 9.34 -15.82 -3.24
N LEU A 99 9.01 -16.86 -2.46
CA LEU A 99 9.46 -18.23 -2.72
C LEU A 99 8.85 -18.81 -4.01
N ASP A 100 7.56 -18.56 -4.23
CA ASP A 100 6.87 -19.02 -5.43
C ASP A 100 7.50 -18.37 -6.68
N LEU A 101 7.66 -17.06 -6.71
CA LEU A 101 8.29 -16.33 -7.82
C LEU A 101 9.76 -16.72 -8.03
N GLN A 102 10.52 -16.90 -6.95
CA GLN A 102 11.92 -17.36 -7.02
C GLN A 102 12.05 -18.73 -7.67
N SER A 103 11.07 -19.61 -7.49
CA SER A 103 11.07 -20.95 -8.10
C SER A 103 10.54 -20.95 -9.55
N GLY A 104 10.06 -19.81 -10.04
CA GLY A 104 9.41 -19.70 -11.35
C GLY A 104 7.95 -20.18 -11.33
N GLU A 105 7.39 -20.33 -10.15
CA GLU A 105 6.01 -20.76 -9.89
C GLU A 105 5.17 -19.57 -9.41
N GLY A 106 3.95 -19.83 -8.95
CA GLY A 106 3.06 -18.83 -8.37
C GLY A 106 1.96 -18.40 -9.31
N ALA A 107 0.99 -17.67 -8.77
CA ALA A 107 -0.17 -17.22 -9.51
C ALA A 107 0.20 -16.24 -10.62
N ASP A 108 -0.60 -16.19 -11.70
CA ASP A 108 -0.42 -15.28 -12.82
C ASP A 108 -0.57 -13.81 -12.40
N ILE A 109 -1.50 -13.54 -11.48
CA ILE A 109 -1.74 -12.22 -10.89
C ILE A 109 -1.54 -12.29 -9.38
N ILE A 110 -0.76 -11.36 -8.84
CA ILE A 110 -0.39 -11.32 -7.44
C ILE A 110 -0.71 -9.94 -6.86
N SER A 111 -1.57 -9.90 -5.84
CA SER A 111 -1.76 -8.68 -5.03
C SER A 111 -0.61 -8.53 -4.05
N MET A 112 0.00 -7.33 -3.95
CA MET A 112 1.07 -7.05 -3.00
C MET A 112 1.06 -5.62 -2.47
N ASP A 113 1.69 -5.41 -1.32
CA ASP A 113 1.92 -4.05 -0.81
C ASP A 113 2.93 -3.32 -1.72
N GLY A 114 2.68 -2.05 -2.00
CA GLY A 114 3.53 -1.23 -2.86
C GLY A 114 4.98 -1.12 -2.37
N ILE A 115 5.21 -1.20 -1.05
CA ILE A 115 6.57 -1.19 -0.49
C ILE A 115 7.42 -2.42 -0.87
N TRP A 116 6.79 -3.49 -1.34
CA TRP A 116 7.51 -4.69 -1.78
C TRP A 116 7.89 -4.66 -3.26
N VAL A 117 7.26 -3.77 -4.03
CA VAL A 117 7.43 -3.71 -5.50
C VAL A 117 8.91 -3.54 -5.87
N GLY A 118 9.61 -2.58 -5.26
CA GLY A 118 11.02 -2.36 -5.57
C GLY A 118 11.93 -3.51 -5.12
N GLU A 119 11.70 -4.09 -3.94
CA GLU A 119 12.45 -5.28 -3.50
C GLU A 119 12.31 -6.44 -4.47
N PHE A 120 11.08 -6.69 -4.94
CA PHE A 120 10.80 -7.79 -5.87
C PHE A 120 11.31 -7.48 -7.28
N ALA A 121 11.30 -6.22 -7.69
CA ALA A 121 11.89 -5.74 -8.95
C ALA A 121 13.43 -5.89 -8.93
N GLU A 122 14.10 -5.41 -7.88
CA GLU A 122 15.55 -5.55 -7.72
C GLU A 122 16.01 -7.00 -7.67
N ALA A 123 15.20 -7.87 -7.04
CA ALA A 123 15.46 -9.31 -7.01
C ALA A 123 15.17 -10.01 -8.35
N GLY A 124 14.53 -9.33 -9.31
CA GLY A 124 14.11 -9.92 -10.58
C GLY A 124 12.94 -10.90 -10.45
N TYR A 125 12.15 -10.81 -9.38
CA TYR A 125 10.98 -11.66 -9.16
C TYR A 125 9.76 -11.15 -9.93
N ILE A 126 9.67 -9.84 -10.18
CA ILE A 126 8.68 -9.20 -11.03
C ILE A 126 9.38 -8.35 -12.10
N ALA A 127 8.67 -8.02 -13.15
CA ALA A 127 9.15 -7.21 -14.27
C ALA A 127 8.15 -6.10 -14.61
N PRO A 128 8.55 -5.06 -15.35
CA PRO A 128 7.61 -4.08 -15.88
C PRO A 128 6.46 -4.75 -16.62
N LEU A 129 5.24 -4.28 -16.41
CA LEU A 129 4.04 -4.88 -17.01
C LEU A 129 4.14 -5.00 -18.53
N SER A 130 4.70 -3.99 -19.22
CA SER A 130 4.89 -4.00 -20.66
C SER A 130 5.93 -5.03 -21.13
N ASP A 131 6.92 -5.36 -20.29
CA ASP A 131 7.88 -6.42 -20.60
C ASP A 131 7.24 -7.82 -20.47
N VAL A 132 6.21 -7.94 -19.62
CA VAL A 132 5.50 -9.22 -19.39
C VAL A 132 4.39 -9.44 -20.41
N ALA A 133 3.54 -8.42 -20.67
CA ALA A 133 2.31 -8.56 -21.45
C ALA A 133 2.28 -7.70 -22.74
N GLY A 134 3.38 -7.03 -23.08
CA GLY A 134 3.54 -6.32 -24.33
C GLY A 134 2.81 -4.97 -24.41
N ASP A 135 2.65 -4.50 -25.65
CA ASP A 135 2.17 -3.14 -25.97
C ASP A 135 0.75 -2.85 -25.45
N ALA A 136 -0.09 -3.88 -25.26
CA ALA A 136 -1.45 -3.75 -24.74
C ALA A 136 -1.51 -3.08 -23.36
N VAL A 137 -0.44 -3.19 -22.57
CA VAL A 137 -0.31 -2.52 -21.28
C VAL A 137 -0.31 -1.00 -21.44
N ASP A 138 0.51 -0.49 -22.34
CA ASP A 138 0.64 0.96 -22.56
C ASP A 138 -0.54 1.56 -23.31
N GLU A 139 -1.25 0.75 -24.10
CA GLU A 139 -2.45 1.14 -24.83
C GLU A 139 -3.72 1.14 -23.97
N TRP A 140 -3.66 0.67 -22.71
CA TRP A 140 -4.82 0.60 -21.85
C TRP A 140 -5.32 1.98 -21.42
N GLU A 141 -6.53 2.35 -21.86
CA GLU A 141 -7.15 3.66 -21.58
C GLU A 141 -7.39 3.91 -20.06
N GLY A 142 -7.35 2.87 -19.23
CA GLY A 142 -7.49 3.00 -17.78
C GLY A 142 -6.40 3.84 -17.12
N TRP A 143 -5.20 3.94 -17.73
CA TRP A 143 -4.13 4.79 -17.21
C TRP A 143 -4.50 6.27 -17.17
N ASP A 144 -5.32 6.75 -18.10
CA ASP A 144 -5.80 8.13 -18.13
C ASP A 144 -6.69 8.48 -16.92
N GLN A 145 -7.23 7.45 -16.26
CA GLN A 145 -8.09 7.59 -15.08
C GLN A 145 -7.34 7.44 -13.76
N ILE A 146 -6.09 7.01 -13.80
CA ILE A 146 -5.26 6.82 -12.59
C ILE A 146 -4.22 7.95 -12.54
N PRO A 147 -4.34 8.90 -11.59
CA PRO A 147 -3.36 9.98 -11.44
C PRO A 147 -1.94 9.45 -11.33
N GLU A 148 -0.96 10.14 -11.93
CA GLU A 148 0.46 9.74 -11.93
C GLU A 148 0.99 9.48 -10.50
N ALA A 149 0.61 10.33 -9.55
CA ALA A 149 0.96 10.15 -8.15
C ALA A 149 0.45 8.79 -7.61
N VAL A 150 -0.76 8.35 -7.99
CA VAL A 150 -1.33 7.06 -7.56
C VAL A 150 -0.63 5.90 -8.26
N GLN A 151 -0.24 6.05 -9.54
CA GLN A 151 0.53 5.02 -10.26
C GLN A 151 1.85 4.71 -9.56
N GLY A 152 2.46 5.70 -8.90
CA GLY A 152 3.69 5.54 -8.11
C GLY A 152 3.62 4.44 -7.05
N ALA A 153 2.43 4.11 -6.55
CA ALA A 153 2.24 3.04 -5.55
C ALA A 153 2.58 1.63 -6.06
N ALA A 154 2.62 1.43 -7.39
CA ALA A 154 2.96 0.15 -8.03
C ALA A 154 4.04 0.33 -9.11
N SER A 155 4.87 1.37 -8.99
CA SER A 155 5.96 1.68 -9.90
C SER A 155 7.31 1.62 -9.18
N PHE A 156 8.35 1.36 -9.94
CA PHE A 156 9.73 1.35 -9.45
C PHE A 156 10.66 1.82 -10.58
N ASP A 157 11.62 2.69 -10.28
CA ASP A 157 12.58 3.27 -11.22
C ASP A 157 11.93 3.85 -12.51
N GLY A 158 10.77 4.48 -12.34
CA GLY A 158 10.01 5.11 -13.41
C GLY A 158 9.18 4.16 -14.28
N GLU A 159 9.23 2.85 -14.04
CA GLU A 159 8.49 1.82 -14.78
C GLU A 159 7.29 1.29 -13.97
N ARG A 160 6.23 0.88 -14.66
CA ARG A 160 5.02 0.30 -14.05
C ARG A 160 5.18 -1.20 -13.87
N TYR A 161 5.25 -1.65 -12.62
CA TYR A 161 5.31 -3.08 -12.27
C TYR A 161 3.95 -3.66 -11.92
N GLY A 162 2.97 -2.80 -11.63
CA GLY A 162 1.62 -3.22 -11.30
C GLY A 162 0.57 -2.14 -11.56
N VAL A 163 -0.69 -2.51 -11.38
CA VAL A 163 -1.81 -1.57 -11.37
C VAL A 163 -2.21 -1.31 -9.91
N PRO A 164 -2.28 -0.05 -9.46
CA PRO A 164 -2.72 0.30 -8.11
C PRO A 164 -4.11 -0.24 -7.79
N GLN A 165 -4.31 -0.68 -6.54
CA GLN A 165 -5.61 -1.24 -6.09
C GLN A 165 -6.49 -0.22 -5.36
N GLY A 166 -5.94 0.90 -4.94
CA GLY A 166 -6.62 1.94 -4.18
C GLY A 166 -5.69 3.11 -3.91
N ALA A 167 -6.25 4.16 -3.35
CA ALA A 167 -5.53 5.30 -2.84
C ALA A 167 -6.11 5.69 -1.49
N ASP A 168 -5.28 6.29 -0.64
CA ASP A 168 -5.68 6.78 0.67
C ASP A 168 -4.89 8.05 1.02
N GLY A 169 -5.41 8.87 1.92
CA GLY A 169 -4.75 10.08 2.36
C GLY A 169 -4.76 10.20 3.87
N ARG A 170 -3.74 10.88 4.42
CA ARG A 170 -3.64 11.22 5.84
C ARG A 170 -4.02 12.66 6.04
N VAL A 171 -4.77 12.89 7.12
CA VAL A 171 -5.26 14.21 7.54
C VAL A 171 -5.16 14.35 9.05
N LEU A 172 -5.30 15.58 9.53
CA LEU A 172 -5.59 15.83 10.93
C LEU A 172 -7.09 15.76 11.14
N TYR A 173 -7.54 14.81 11.95
CA TYR A 173 -8.88 14.80 12.51
C TYR A 173 -8.91 15.61 13.80
N TYR A 174 -9.99 16.35 14.02
CA TYR A 174 -10.17 17.09 15.26
C TYR A 174 -11.60 17.00 15.77
N ASN A 175 -11.76 17.08 17.10
CA ASN A 175 -13.04 16.96 17.75
C ASN A 175 -13.65 18.35 17.95
N LYS A 176 -14.65 18.72 17.13
CA LYS A 176 -15.33 20.03 17.15
C LYS A 176 -15.96 20.35 18.51
N THR A 177 -16.44 19.35 19.25
CA THR A 177 -17.02 19.56 20.58
C THR A 177 -15.97 20.02 21.57
N LEU A 178 -14.76 19.42 21.54
CA LEU A 178 -13.65 19.81 22.39
C LEU A 178 -13.08 21.18 21.98
N PHE A 179 -13.03 21.43 20.67
CA PHE A 179 -12.61 22.72 20.11
C PHE A 179 -13.53 23.86 20.59
N GLU A 180 -14.86 23.67 20.53
CA GLU A 180 -15.81 24.65 21.04
C GLU A 180 -15.61 24.90 22.55
N GLN A 181 -15.39 23.85 23.35
CA GLN A 181 -15.11 23.96 24.78
C GLN A 181 -13.81 24.71 25.09
N ALA A 182 -12.78 24.54 24.24
CA ALA A 182 -11.51 25.25 24.35
C ALA A 182 -11.56 26.68 23.76
N GLY A 183 -12.66 27.07 23.10
CA GLY A 183 -12.81 28.36 22.44
C GLY A 183 -12.15 28.43 21.06
N LEU A 184 -11.82 27.30 20.47
CA LEU A 184 -11.23 27.16 19.15
C LEU A 184 -12.31 27.19 18.05
N PRO A 185 -11.98 27.57 16.80
CA PRO A 185 -12.92 27.62 15.68
C PRO A 185 -13.40 26.23 15.28
N ALA A 186 -14.67 26.12 14.87
CA ALA A 186 -15.26 24.88 14.40
C ALA A 186 -14.78 24.45 13.01
N ASP A 187 -14.28 25.38 12.22
CA ASP A 187 -13.70 25.26 10.88
C ASP A 187 -12.18 25.50 10.91
N TRP A 188 -11.52 24.80 11.83
CA TRP A 188 -10.08 24.92 12.05
C TRP A 188 -9.26 24.49 10.84
N GLN A 189 -8.35 25.37 10.41
CA GLN A 189 -7.44 25.15 9.28
C GLN A 189 -6.04 25.66 9.69
N PRO A 190 -5.20 24.81 10.29
CA PRO A 190 -3.83 25.21 10.67
C PRO A 190 -2.99 25.40 9.41
N GLU A 191 -2.16 26.44 9.39
CA GLU A 191 -1.25 26.76 8.29
C GLU A 191 0.20 26.38 8.62
N SER A 192 0.50 26.07 9.89
CA SER A 192 1.84 25.70 10.39
C SER A 192 1.76 24.68 11.52
N TRP A 193 2.91 24.07 11.87
CA TRP A 193 3.01 23.25 13.07
C TRP A 193 2.73 24.03 14.36
N ASP A 194 3.12 25.31 14.40
CA ASP A 194 2.85 26.16 15.55
C ASP A 194 1.34 26.34 15.77
N ASP A 195 0.53 26.48 14.73
CA ASP A 195 -0.94 26.53 14.84
C ASP A 195 -1.51 25.23 15.42
N VAL A 196 -0.95 24.08 15.07
CA VAL A 196 -1.34 22.78 15.63
C VAL A 196 -1.00 22.70 17.11
N LEU A 197 0.21 23.14 17.49
CA LEU A 197 0.65 23.14 18.88
C LEU A 197 -0.14 24.17 19.72
N GLU A 198 -0.50 25.34 19.18
CA GLU A 198 -1.36 26.33 19.86
C GLU A 198 -2.74 25.74 20.17
N ALA A 199 -3.39 25.10 19.19
CA ALA A 199 -4.66 24.43 19.41
C ALA A 199 -4.54 23.31 20.47
N ALA A 200 -3.46 22.52 20.43
CA ALA A 200 -3.21 21.48 21.44
C ALA A 200 -3.00 22.08 22.85
N ARG A 201 -2.34 23.24 23.00
CA ARG A 201 -2.17 23.94 24.28
C ARG A 201 -3.49 24.43 24.83
N ASP A 202 -4.39 24.91 23.98
CA ASP A 202 -5.73 25.34 24.39
C ASP A 202 -6.58 24.13 24.83
N LEU A 203 -6.54 23.04 24.09
CA LEU A 203 -7.22 21.77 24.46
C LEU A 203 -6.70 21.19 25.79
N LYS A 204 -5.42 21.40 26.13
CA LYS A 204 -4.84 20.97 27.42
C LYS A 204 -5.51 21.59 28.64
N GLN A 205 -6.22 22.70 28.48
CA GLN A 205 -6.97 23.31 29.58
C GLN A 205 -8.24 22.52 29.95
N LEU A 206 -8.66 21.56 29.15
CA LEU A 206 -9.83 20.73 29.39
C LEU A 206 -9.45 19.50 30.24
N ASP A 207 -10.21 19.28 31.31
CA ASP A 207 -9.99 18.15 32.20
C ASP A 207 -10.29 16.81 31.50
N GLY A 208 -9.35 15.85 31.55
CA GLY A 208 -9.53 14.49 31.04
C GLY A 208 -9.45 14.38 29.50
N VAL A 209 -8.91 15.39 28.86
CA VAL A 209 -8.67 15.41 27.41
C VAL A 209 -7.18 15.26 27.11
N THR A 210 -6.83 14.37 26.21
CA THR A 210 -5.52 14.32 25.57
C THR A 210 -5.55 15.27 24.36
N PRO A 211 -4.78 16.34 24.35
CA PRO A 211 -4.82 17.36 23.29
C PRO A 211 -4.57 16.83 21.88
N ILE A 212 -3.49 16.08 21.70
CA ILE A 212 -3.06 15.55 20.41
C ILE A 212 -2.42 14.16 20.56
N GLN A 213 -2.65 13.29 19.59
CA GLN A 213 -1.90 12.04 19.43
C GLN A 213 -1.33 11.94 18.03
N LEU A 214 0.00 11.79 17.94
CA LEU A 214 0.74 11.33 16.78
C LEU A 214 1.29 9.94 17.08
N ASN A 215 1.14 9.01 16.16
CA ASN A 215 1.65 7.66 16.38
C ASN A 215 3.19 7.68 16.49
N ALA A 216 3.73 6.98 17.49
CA ALA A 216 5.16 6.90 17.79
C ALA A 216 5.53 5.50 18.30
N GLY A 217 6.81 5.18 18.26
CA GLY A 217 7.35 3.93 18.79
C GLY A 217 7.15 2.73 17.90
N THR A 218 7.76 1.62 18.30
CA THR A 218 7.77 0.36 17.54
C THR A 218 6.54 -0.51 17.77
N ALA A 219 5.78 -0.24 18.83
CA ALA A 219 4.62 -1.07 19.21
C ALA A 219 3.48 -1.02 18.17
N MET A 220 3.35 0.08 17.43
CA MET A 220 2.35 0.27 16.39
C MET A 220 2.88 -0.04 14.98
N GLY A 221 4.16 -0.41 14.86
CA GLY A 221 4.79 -0.75 13.60
C GLY A 221 4.69 0.39 12.58
N GLU A 222 4.36 0.04 11.35
CA GLU A 222 4.28 0.98 10.22
C GLU A 222 3.24 2.10 10.43
N ALA A 223 2.29 1.96 11.35
CA ALA A 223 1.39 3.04 11.69
C ALA A 223 2.11 4.26 12.28
N THR A 224 3.23 4.07 12.96
CA THR A 224 4.08 5.16 13.47
C THR A 224 4.68 5.98 12.33
N THR A 225 5.22 5.34 11.32
CA THR A 225 5.80 6.04 10.17
C THR A 225 4.72 6.69 9.33
N MET A 226 3.69 5.96 8.95
CA MET A 226 2.66 6.43 8.02
C MET A 226 1.70 7.48 8.61
N GLN A 227 1.33 7.37 9.89
CA GLN A 227 0.39 8.27 10.56
C GLN A 227 1.09 9.10 11.66
N GLY A 228 2.32 9.45 11.43
CA GLY A 228 3.15 10.23 12.37
C GLY A 228 4.37 10.79 11.66
N LEU A 229 5.50 10.04 11.66
CA LEU A 229 6.81 10.56 11.27
C LEU A 229 6.88 11.03 9.80
N LEU A 230 6.46 10.21 8.83
CA LEU A 230 6.64 10.54 7.40
C LEU A 230 5.83 11.77 6.94
N PRO A 231 4.55 11.97 7.33
CA PRO A 231 3.87 13.22 7.03
C PRO A 231 4.55 14.43 7.64
N MET A 232 5.07 14.31 8.87
CA MET A 232 5.80 15.40 9.51
C MET A 232 7.12 15.68 8.77
N LEU A 233 7.89 14.64 8.43
CA LEU A 233 9.12 14.79 7.66
C LEU A 233 8.87 15.44 6.29
N ALA A 234 7.82 15.01 5.58
CA ALA A 234 7.42 15.66 4.33
C ALA A 234 7.09 17.16 4.53
N GLY A 235 6.58 17.53 5.69
CA GLY A 235 6.31 18.92 6.09
C GLY A 235 7.55 19.77 6.33
N THR A 236 8.74 19.19 6.47
CA THR A 236 10.03 19.89 6.54
C THR A 236 10.72 20.05 5.18
N GLY A 237 10.11 19.52 4.11
CA GLY A 237 10.71 19.48 2.78
C GLY A 237 11.64 18.28 2.54
N GLU A 238 11.78 17.38 3.51
CA GLU A 238 12.64 16.21 3.40
C GLU A 238 11.85 14.91 3.23
N GLN A 239 12.50 13.91 2.63
CA GLN A 239 11.96 12.56 2.47
C GLN A 239 12.94 11.53 3.06
N VAL A 240 12.42 10.36 3.40
CA VAL A 240 13.25 9.29 3.99
C VAL A 240 14.29 8.73 2.99
N TYR A 241 14.03 8.87 1.71
CA TYR A 241 14.95 8.51 0.62
C TYR A 241 14.86 9.54 -0.49
N GLU A 242 15.98 10.12 -0.88
CA GLU A 242 16.08 11.12 -1.94
C GLU A 242 17.51 11.13 -2.49
N ASP A 243 17.67 11.38 -3.78
CA ASP A 243 18.98 11.44 -4.47
C ASP A 243 19.86 10.19 -4.23
N ASP A 244 19.24 8.99 -4.29
CA ASP A 244 19.86 7.69 -4.04
C ASP A 244 20.46 7.51 -2.64
N LYS A 245 19.95 8.26 -1.66
CA LYS A 245 20.40 8.18 -0.27
C LYS A 245 19.24 8.11 0.72
N TRP A 246 19.44 7.31 1.75
CA TRP A 246 18.60 7.31 2.93
C TRP A 246 18.90 8.51 3.81
N ILE A 247 17.89 9.08 4.42
CA ILE A 247 18.04 10.21 5.33
C ILE A 247 18.94 9.81 6.51
N GLY A 248 19.93 10.64 6.80
CA GLY A 248 20.82 10.50 7.96
C GLY A 248 20.58 11.59 8.98
N ASP A 249 21.66 12.25 9.43
CA ASP A 249 21.58 13.41 10.34
C ASP A 249 21.17 14.65 9.54
N SER A 250 19.88 14.99 9.59
CA SER A 250 19.31 16.13 8.88
C SER A 250 18.57 17.07 9.82
N ASP A 251 18.43 18.32 9.40
CA ASP A 251 17.70 19.33 10.17
C ASP A 251 16.21 18.99 10.25
N GLY A 252 15.59 18.53 9.15
CA GLY A 252 14.18 18.18 9.11
C GLY A 252 13.82 16.99 9.98
N LEU A 253 14.62 15.93 9.99
CA LEU A 253 14.38 14.80 10.89
C LEU A 253 14.55 15.20 12.37
N ARG A 254 15.50 16.10 12.66
CA ARG A 254 15.66 16.68 14.01
C ARG A 254 14.43 17.49 14.41
N ASP A 255 13.90 18.31 13.54
CA ASP A 255 12.69 19.10 13.80
C ASP A 255 11.49 18.20 14.08
N VAL A 256 11.35 17.09 13.34
CA VAL A 256 10.30 16.08 13.61
C VAL A 256 10.47 15.46 15.00
N LEU A 257 11.67 15.05 15.38
CA LEU A 257 11.94 14.47 16.70
C LEU A 257 11.73 15.50 17.84
N ASP A 258 12.09 16.77 17.61
CA ASP A 258 11.79 17.86 18.55
C ASP A 258 10.28 18.13 18.68
N LEU A 259 9.50 17.99 17.60
CA LEU A 259 8.04 18.04 17.67
C LEU A 259 7.48 16.90 18.55
N TYR A 260 7.94 15.66 18.36
CA TYR A 260 7.55 14.54 19.23
C TYR A 260 7.91 14.78 20.69
N LYS A 261 9.13 15.29 20.93
CA LYS A 261 9.58 15.64 22.27
C LYS A 261 8.72 16.73 22.91
N THR A 262 8.39 17.76 22.17
CA THR A 262 7.48 18.85 22.62
C THR A 262 6.12 18.30 23.00
N ILE A 263 5.52 17.45 22.16
CA ILE A 263 4.19 16.89 22.38
C ILE A 263 4.17 15.97 23.62
N TYR A 264 5.12 15.05 23.73
CA TYR A 264 5.02 13.97 24.71
C TYR A 264 5.79 14.24 26.00
N VAL A 265 6.86 15.04 25.97
CA VAL A 265 7.75 15.23 27.11
C VAL A 265 7.71 16.66 27.64
N ASP A 266 8.04 17.64 26.82
CA ASP A 266 8.28 19.00 27.31
C ASP A 266 6.95 19.71 27.68
N GLU A 267 5.91 19.54 26.89
CA GLU A 267 4.61 20.14 27.13
C GLU A 267 3.53 19.13 27.57
N GLY A 268 3.74 17.83 27.40
CA GLY A 268 2.77 16.80 27.78
C GLY A 268 1.38 17.03 27.16
N LEU A 269 1.35 17.22 25.85
CA LEU A 269 0.13 17.41 25.04
C LEU A 269 -0.44 16.07 24.57
N GLY A 270 0.38 15.01 24.52
CA GLY A 270 0.02 13.65 24.14
C GLY A 270 0.18 12.66 25.32
N ASP A 271 -0.37 11.46 25.16
CA ASP A 271 -0.19 10.37 26.11
C ASP A 271 0.95 9.43 25.64
N PRO A 272 2.15 9.49 26.26
CA PRO A 272 3.28 8.68 25.86
C PRO A 272 3.10 7.18 26.21
N VAL A 273 2.16 6.81 27.07
CA VAL A 273 1.91 5.41 27.42
C VAL A 273 1.26 4.67 26.26
N LEU A 274 0.31 5.31 25.60
CA LEU A 274 -0.35 4.74 24.43
C LEU A 274 0.64 4.45 23.28
N GLN A 275 1.74 5.18 23.20
CA GLN A 275 2.77 4.99 22.17
C GLN A 275 3.64 3.74 22.41
N GLN A 276 3.57 3.15 23.59
CA GLN A 276 4.34 1.97 24.00
C GLN A 276 3.50 0.68 24.03
N GLU A 277 2.20 0.79 23.80
CA GLU A 277 1.26 -0.33 23.86
C GLU A 277 0.88 -0.82 22.45
N ALA A 278 0.90 -2.13 22.23
CA ALA A 278 0.51 -2.72 20.95
C ALA A 278 -0.95 -2.37 20.54
N ALA A 279 -1.84 -2.19 21.53
CA ALA A 279 -3.22 -1.73 21.31
C ALA A 279 -3.39 -0.21 21.46
N GLY A 280 -2.31 0.55 21.56
CA GLY A 280 -2.36 2.00 21.86
C GLY A 280 -3.09 2.81 20.80
N ARG A 281 -2.92 2.44 19.54
CA ARG A 281 -3.64 3.06 18.41
C ARG A 281 -5.15 2.79 18.47
N ASP A 282 -5.57 1.55 18.70
CA ASP A 282 -6.99 1.20 18.85
C ASP A 282 -7.60 1.87 20.09
N THR A 283 -6.81 2.01 21.17
CA THR A 283 -7.20 2.76 22.35
C THR A 283 -7.39 4.23 22.03
N SER A 284 -6.50 4.85 21.25
CA SER A 284 -6.63 6.23 20.78
C SER A 284 -7.91 6.43 19.95
N PHE A 285 -8.28 5.47 19.11
CA PHE A 285 -9.54 5.51 18.35
C PHE A 285 -10.76 5.52 19.27
N GLN A 286 -10.78 4.65 20.27
CA GLN A 286 -11.87 4.59 21.24
C GLN A 286 -11.94 5.87 22.08
N LEU A 287 -10.82 6.42 22.52
CA LEU A 287 -10.76 7.67 23.28
C LEU A 287 -11.22 8.87 22.42
N PHE A 288 -10.83 8.93 21.16
CA PHE A 288 -11.34 9.96 20.23
C PHE A 288 -12.85 9.85 20.08
N ALA A 289 -13.37 8.64 19.85
CA ALA A 289 -14.81 8.39 19.74
C ALA A 289 -15.59 8.72 21.03
N GLN A 290 -14.92 8.75 22.18
CA GLN A 290 -15.47 9.13 23.47
C GLN A 290 -15.28 10.62 23.82
N ASN A 291 -14.83 11.45 22.87
CA ASN A 291 -14.49 12.85 23.07
C ASN A 291 -13.41 13.07 24.15
N GLN A 292 -12.36 12.25 24.14
CA GLN A 292 -11.23 12.34 25.07
C GLN A 292 -9.89 12.64 24.36
N ILE A 293 -9.87 12.68 23.03
CA ILE A 293 -8.73 13.15 22.24
C ILE A 293 -9.18 14.32 21.37
N GLY A 294 -8.41 15.40 21.36
CA GLY A 294 -8.71 16.64 20.63
C GLY A 294 -8.32 16.57 19.16
N ILE A 295 -7.07 16.17 18.88
CA ILE A 295 -6.47 16.09 17.54
C ILE A 295 -5.84 14.71 17.36
N LEU A 296 -6.05 14.11 16.17
CA LEU A 296 -5.49 12.80 15.79
C LEU A 296 -5.05 12.83 14.34
N LEU A 297 -3.81 12.43 14.04
CA LEU A 297 -3.34 12.24 12.68
C LEU A 297 -3.63 10.80 12.26
N GLU A 298 -4.47 10.62 11.23
CA GLU A 298 -4.84 9.29 10.73
C GLU A 298 -5.24 9.31 9.26
N GLY A 299 -5.32 8.11 8.67
CA GLY A 299 -5.79 7.92 7.30
C GLY A 299 -7.31 7.96 7.16
N ASP A 300 -7.79 8.03 5.94
CA ASP A 300 -9.23 8.04 5.61
C ASP A 300 -9.99 6.81 6.13
N TYR A 301 -9.30 5.67 6.29
CA TYR A 301 -9.91 4.47 6.87
C TYR A 301 -10.42 4.70 8.31
N PHE A 302 -9.85 5.66 9.06
CA PHE A 302 -10.36 6.05 10.36
C PHE A 302 -11.82 6.52 10.25
N TRP A 303 -12.12 7.36 9.25
CA TRP A 303 -13.46 7.83 8.96
C TRP A 303 -14.39 6.72 8.47
N ARG A 304 -13.98 5.96 7.46
CA ARG A 304 -14.84 5.01 6.76
C ARG A 304 -15.02 3.66 7.48
N SER A 305 -14.06 3.26 8.33
CA SER A 305 -14.03 1.92 8.94
C SER A 305 -13.92 1.91 10.46
N VAL A 306 -13.37 2.96 11.09
CA VAL A 306 -13.20 2.98 12.55
C VAL A 306 -14.38 3.69 13.22
N ILE A 307 -14.60 4.96 12.92
CA ILE A 307 -15.67 5.77 13.55
C ILE A 307 -16.98 5.76 12.73
N ASN A 308 -17.09 4.91 11.74
CA ASN A 308 -18.29 4.79 10.92
C ASN A 308 -19.51 4.39 11.77
N PRO A 309 -20.61 5.18 11.74
CA PRO A 309 -21.80 4.89 12.55
C PRO A 309 -22.67 3.74 12.03
N ALA A 310 -22.42 3.23 10.82
CA ALA A 310 -23.21 2.16 10.23
C ALA A 310 -23.06 0.86 11.04
N GLU A 311 -24.17 0.15 11.22
CA GLU A 311 -24.22 -1.09 12.00
C GLU A 311 -23.28 -2.16 11.42
N GLY A 312 -22.38 -2.66 12.26
CA GLY A 312 -21.43 -3.71 11.88
C GLY A 312 -20.19 -3.23 11.12
N VAL A 313 -20.03 -1.93 10.86
CA VAL A 313 -18.88 -1.38 10.13
C VAL A 313 -17.83 -0.82 11.10
N GLY A 314 -18.18 0.15 11.93
CA GLY A 314 -17.23 0.82 12.81
C GLY A 314 -16.71 -0.06 13.94
N THR A 315 -15.38 -0.03 14.22
CA THR A 315 -14.78 -0.67 15.41
C THR A 315 -14.88 0.21 16.67
N ALA A 316 -15.00 1.53 16.48
CA ALA A 316 -15.30 2.53 17.52
C ALA A 316 -16.37 3.53 17.01
N PRO A 317 -17.60 3.08 16.72
CA PRO A 317 -18.58 3.86 15.98
C PRO A 317 -19.02 5.13 16.71
N MET A 318 -19.10 6.25 16.00
CA MET A 318 -19.61 7.53 16.50
C MET A 318 -20.92 7.87 15.78
N ALA A 319 -22.03 7.85 16.52
CA ALA A 319 -23.36 8.15 15.96
C ALA A 319 -23.49 9.60 15.47
N ASP A 320 -22.70 10.50 16.01
CA ASP A 320 -22.64 11.93 15.72
C ASP A 320 -21.40 12.36 14.91
N ARG A 321 -20.67 11.40 14.32
CA ARG A 321 -19.43 11.59 13.55
C ARG A 321 -19.49 12.80 12.63
N ASP A 322 -20.50 12.88 11.78
CA ASP A 322 -20.60 13.89 10.73
C ASP A 322 -20.76 15.32 11.27
N THR A 323 -21.14 15.48 12.54
CA THR A 323 -21.30 16.78 13.20
C THR A 323 -20.15 17.11 14.16
N VAL A 324 -19.56 16.11 14.80
CA VAL A 324 -18.54 16.28 15.85
C VAL A 324 -17.13 16.23 15.30
N VAL A 325 -16.89 15.46 14.24
CA VAL A 325 -15.56 15.28 13.69
C VAL A 325 -15.27 16.30 12.59
N GLY A 326 -14.16 17.02 12.74
CA GLY A 326 -13.56 17.85 11.70
C GLY A 326 -12.33 17.14 11.11
N TYR A 327 -11.96 17.55 9.92
CA TYR A 327 -10.76 17.09 9.24
C TYR A 327 -10.13 18.22 8.44
N THR A 328 -8.80 18.20 8.35
CA THR A 328 -8.05 19.23 7.62
C THR A 328 -6.72 18.66 7.12
N LYS A 329 -6.13 19.29 6.11
CA LYS A 329 -4.79 18.93 5.61
C LYS A 329 -3.75 19.07 6.71
N ILE A 330 -2.67 18.29 6.62
CA ILE A 330 -1.51 18.36 7.50
C ILE A 330 -0.66 19.53 7.02
N PRO A 331 -0.44 20.58 7.83
CA PRO A 331 0.41 21.69 7.41
C PRO A 331 1.89 21.29 7.38
N SER A 332 2.66 21.97 6.55
CA SER A 332 4.12 22.00 6.63
C SER A 332 4.58 22.76 7.88
N VAL A 333 5.89 22.78 8.18
CA VAL A 333 6.45 23.55 9.31
C VAL A 333 5.97 25.00 9.21
N GLU A 334 6.19 25.62 8.06
CA GLU A 334 5.64 26.89 7.62
C GLU A 334 5.10 26.74 6.19
N PRO A 335 4.23 27.61 5.71
CA PRO A 335 3.76 27.58 4.32
C PRO A 335 4.91 27.59 3.32
N GLY A 336 4.95 26.59 2.42
CA GLY A 336 5.99 26.43 1.42
C GLY A 336 7.20 25.59 1.85
N ASP A 337 7.30 25.17 3.12
CA ASP A 337 8.43 24.38 3.60
C ASP A 337 8.29 22.89 3.26
N GLY A 338 7.12 22.43 2.88
CA GLY A 338 6.90 21.01 2.57
C GLY A 338 7.58 20.55 1.28
N ILE A 339 7.67 19.23 1.12
CA ILE A 339 8.18 18.65 -0.13
C ILE A 339 7.48 19.30 -1.34
N ARG A 340 8.21 19.50 -2.43
CA ARG A 340 7.71 20.18 -3.64
C ARG A 340 7.20 21.61 -3.40
N ASP A 341 7.76 22.33 -2.41
CA ASP A 341 7.34 23.68 -1.99
C ASP A 341 5.85 23.77 -1.59
N GLN A 342 5.31 22.73 -0.97
CA GLN A 342 3.90 22.62 -0.59
C GLN A 342 3.62 23.26 0.78
N ASP A 343 2.46 23.92 0.90
CA ASP A 343 1.95 24.43 2.18
C ASP A 343 1.41 23.30 3.07
N PHE A 344 0.94 22.22 2.43
CA PHE A 344 0.34 21.07 3.09
C PHE A 344 0.89 19.79 2.50
N VAL A 345 0.93 18.74 3.30
CA VAL A 345 1.49 17.44 2.93
C VAL A 345 0.56 16.30 3.30
N SER A 346 0.75 15.16 2.66
CA SER A 346 0.14 13.90 3.07
C SER A 346 1.00 12.74 2.65
N MET A 347 0.72 11.57 3.21
CA MET A 347 1.28 10.29 2.78
C MET A 347 0.17 9.39 2.29
N SER A 348 0.44 8.59 1.26
CA SER A 348 -0.44 7.51 0.85
C SER A 348 0.26 6.17 1.05
N GLY A 349 -0.49 5.19 1.48
CA GLY A 349 -0.13 3.80 1.33
C GLY A 349 -0.38 3.37 -0.11
N GLY A 350 0.11 2.22 -0.47
CA GLY A 350 -0.14 1.69 -1.79
C GLY A 350 -0.15 0.18 -1.76
N ALA A 351 -1.08 -0.41 -2.50
CA ALA A 351 -1.04 -1.80 -2.88
C ALA A 351 -1.26 -1.88 -4.38
N GLY A 352 -0.69 -2.87 -5.01
CA GLY A 352 -0.83 -3.08 -6.44
C GLY A 352 -1.09 -4.54 -6.77
N ARG A 353 -1.53 -4.81 -7.99
CA ARG A 353 -1.52 -6.15 -8.57
C ARG A 353 -0.49 -6.18 -9.67
N VAL A 354 0.41 -7.14 -9.58
CA VAL A 354 1.49 -7.38 -10.52
C VAL A 354 1.23 -8.64 -11.33
N LEU A 355 1.87 -8.76 -12.48
CA LEU A 355 1.89 -9.99 -13.26
C LEU A 355 3.11 -10.84 -12.89
N ASN A 356 2.93 -12.15 -12.87
CA ASN A 356 4.04 -13.10 -12.79
C ASN A 356 4.79 -13.13 -14.13
N PRO A 357 6.08 -12.78 -14.20
CA PRO A 357 6.82 -12.82 -15.45
C PRO A 357 7.01 -14.23 -16.02
N ASN A 358 6.70 -15.28 -15.24
CA ASN A 358 6.72 -16.68 -15.67
C ASN A 358 5.33 -17.22 -16.03
N SER A 359 4.29 -16.37 -16.10
CA SER A 359 2.96 -16.79 -16.55
C SER A 359 3.04 -17.47 -17.93
N GLU A 360 2.33 -18.56 -18.12
CA GLU A 360 2.19 -19.20 -19.44
C GLU A 360 1.24 -18.43 -20.36
N HIS A 361 0.41 -17.53 -19.80
CA HIS A 361 -0.60 -16.75 -20.52
C HIS A 361 -0.56 -15.26 -20.15
N PRO A 362 0.58 -14.55 -20.34
CA PRO A 362 0.78 -13.20 -19.82
C PRO A 362 -0.19 -12.17 -20.41
N GLU A 363 -0.53 -12.28 -21.71
CA GLU A 363 -1.48 -11.37 -22.36
C GLU A 363 -2.88 -11.53 -21.78
N LEU A 364 -3.32 -12.76 -21.53
CA LEU A 364 -4.64 -13.05 -20.96
C LEU A 364 -4.68 -12.70 -19.45
N ALA A 365 -3.58 -12.88 -18.73
CA ALA A 365 -3.44 -12.40 -17.37
C ALA A 365 -3.53 -10.86 -17.29
N TRP A 366 -2.99 -10.16 -18.29
CA TRP A 366 -3.18 -8.72 -18.43
C TRP A 366 -4.65 -8.35 -18.70
N GLU A 367 -5.34 -9.06 -19.60
CA GLU A 367 -6.77 -8.83 -19.84
C GLU A 367 -7.58 -8.95 -18.54
N LEU A 368 -7.31 -9.96 -17.70
CA LEU A 368 -7.94 -10.10 -16.39
C LEU A 368 -7.55 -8.95 -15.45
N LEU A 369 -6.28 -8.58 -15.40
CA LEU A 369 -5.81 -7.48 -14.54
C LEU A 369 -6.45 -6.15 -14.96
N ALA A 370 -6.51 -5.85 -16.26
CA ALA A 370 -7.19 -4.67 -16.79
C ALA A 370 -8.70 -4.69 -16.49
N PHE A 371 -9.36 -5.85 -16.62
CA PHE A 371 -10.77 -6.04 -16.26
C PHE A 371 -11.01 -5.76 -14.77
N MET A 372 -10.17 -6.30 -13.87
CA MET A 372 -10.26 -6.05 -12.43
C MET A 372 -10.11 -4.57 -12.06
N ASN A 373 -9.52 -3.76 -12.95
CA ASN A 373 -9.31 -2.33 -12.77
C ASN A 373 -10.22 -1.47 -13.69
N SER A 374 -11.27 -2.06 -14.25
CA SER A 374 -12.31 -1.35 -14.99
C SER A 374 -13.20 -0.52 -14.05
N ALA A 375 -13.95 0.42 -14.60
CA ALA A 375 -14.91 1.21 -13.83
C ALA A 375 -15.97 0.31 -13.19
N GLU A 376 -16.54 -0.63 -13.95
CA GLU A 376 -17.55 -1.57 -13.47
C GLU A 376 -17.04 -2.44 -12.31
N ALA A 377 -15.79 -2.89 -12.39
CA ALA A 377 -15.17 -3.69 -11.34
C ALA A 377 -15.03 -2.91 -10.03
N TYR A 378 -14.63 -1.64 -10.10
CA TYR A 378 -14.55 -0.79 -8.91
C TYR A 378 -15.91 -0.39 -8.36
N GLU A 379 -16.91 -0.11 -9.20
CA GLU A 379 -18.29 0.11 -8.77
C GLU A 379 -18.83 -1.10 -8.01
N ALA A 380 -18.61 -2.30 -8.51
CA ALA A 380 -18.99 -3.55 -7.84
C ALA A 380 -18.23 -3.74 -6.51
N ARG A 381 -16.92 -3.48 -6.49
CA ARG A 381 -16.08 -3.61 -5.30
C ARG A 381 -16.52 -2.67 -4.17
N THR A 382 -16.95 -1.47 -4.51
CA THR A 382 -17.31 -0.42 -3.54
C THR A 382 -18.77 -0.40 -3.15
N ALA A 383 -19.63 -1.23 -3.78
CA ALA A 383 -21.07 -1.26 -3.52
C ALA A 383 -21.45 -1.56 -2.05
N GLY A 384 -20.60 -2.30 -1.31
CA GLY A 384 -20.81 -2.63 0.10
C GLY A 384 -20.19 -1.66 1.09
N THR A 385 -19.02 -1.10 0.76
CA THR A 385 -18.27 -0.15 1.60
C THR A 385 -17.55 0.83 0.70
N ILE A 386 -17.93 2.10 0.75
CA ILE A 386 -17.34 3.15 -0.06
C ILE A 386 -15.86 3.34 0.35
N SER A 387 -14.98 3.34 -0.64
CA SER A 387 -13.55 3.65 -0.48
C SER A 387 -13.04 4.39 -1.72
N ILE A 388 -11.96 5.11 -1.58
CA ILE A 388 -11.30 5.79 -2.69
C ILE A 388 -10.67 4.73 -3.59
N THR A 389 -11.03 4.75 -4.87
CA THR A 389 -10.44 3.89 -5.90
C THR A 389 -9.26 4.61 -6.57
N PRO A 390 -8.40 3.91 -7.31
CA PRO A 390 -7.37 4.59 -8.10
C PRO A 390 -7.95 5.45 -9.23
N ARG A 391 -9.19 5.19 -9.65
CA ARG A 391 -9.81 5.80 -10.83
C ARG A 391 -10.59 7.06 -10.49
N THR A 392 -10.27 8.15 -11.16
CA THR A 392 -10.95 9.45 -10.98
C THR A 392 -12.41 9.41 -11.44
N ASP A 393 -12.71 8.77 -12.59
CA ASP A 393 -14.05 8.66 -13.14
C ASP A 393 -15.03 7.91 -12.21
N VAL A 394 -14.56 6.88 -11.55
CA VAL A 394 -15.35 6.11 -10.55
C VAL A 394 -15.55 6.96 -9.29
N ASN A 395 -14.48 7.56 -8.79
CA ASN A 395 -14.52 8.37 -7.56
C ASN A 395 -15.50 9.54 -7.67
N GLU A 396 -15.60 10.22 -8.82
CA GLU A 396 -16.58 11.28 -9.06
C GLU A 396 -18.03 10.84 -8.77
N THR A 397 -18.32 9.57 -8.97
CA THR A 397 -19.67 9.01 -8.78
C THR A 397 -19.87 8.44 -7.37
N ILE A 398 -18.96 7.57 -6.94
CA ILE A 398 -19.16 6.80 -5.69
C ILE A 398 -18.91 7.63 -4.43
N LEU A 399 -18.09 8.68 -4.50
CA LEU A 399 -17.76 9.51 -3.34
C LEU A 399 -18.71 10.70 -3.16
N ALA A 400 -19.60 10.98 -4.11
CA ALA A 400 -20.43 12.18 -4.16
C ALA A 400 -21.27 12.43 -2.89
N ASP A 401 -21.65 11.37 -2.19
CA ASP A 401 -22.44 11.44 -0.96
C ASP A 401 -21.59 11.39 0.33
N ASP A 402 -20.24 11.27 0.23
CA ASP A 402 -19.31 11.32 1.36
C ASP A 402 -18.34 12.51 1.23
N PRO A 403 -18.64 13.66 1.88
CA PRO A 403 -17.83 14.86 1.75
C PRO A 403 -16.38 14.69 2.22
N MET A 404 -16.12 13.77 3.17
CA MET A 404 -14.78 13.54 3.67
C MET A 404 -13.93 12.76 2.65
N LEU A 405 -14.47 11.71 2.06
CA LEU A 405 -13.75 10.94 1.03
C LEU A 405 -13.58 11.77 -0.26
N THR A 406 -14.57 12.58 -0.62
CA THR A 406 -14.43 13.58 -1.70
C THR A 406 -13.28 14.55 -1.41
N TYR A 407 -13.21 15.09 -0.18
CA TYR A 407 -12.12 15.99 0.22
C TYR A 407 -10.75 15.31 0.14
N ILE A 408 -10.63 14.07 0.58
CA ILE A 408 -9.37 13.31 0.42
C ILE A 408 -9.00 13.18 -1.06
N ASN A 409 -9.96 12.76 -1.89
CA ASN A 409 -9.72 12.54 -3.31
C ASN A 409 -9.30 13.82 -4.05
N GLU A 410 -9.94 14.94 -3.78
CA GLU A 410 -9.74 16.20 -4.52
C GLU A 410 -8.60 17.07 -3.96
N GLU A 411 -8.45 17.11 -2.62
CA GLU A 411 -7.58 18.07 -1.95
C GLU A 411 -6.33 17.45 -1.32
N VAL A 412 -6.37 16.15 -0.96
CA VAL A 412 -5.29 15.49 -0.23
C VAL A 412 -4.45 14.60 -1.14
N LEU A 413 -5.07 13.79 -2.00
CA LEU A 413 -4.30 12.91 -2.90
C LEU A 413 -3.32 13.67 -3.81
N PRO A 414 -3.64 14.88 -4.34
CA PRO A 414 -2.70 15.62 -5.18
C PRO A 414 -1.40 16.06 -4.46
N ILE A 415 -1.44 16.18 -3.14
CA ILE A 415 -0.28 16.59 -2.33
C ILE A 415 0.44 15.43 -1.64
N THR A 416 0.03 14.22 -1.93
CA THR A 416 0.51 13.01 -1.26
C THR A 416 1.91 12.59 -1.73
N ALA A 417 2.72 12.07 -0.82
CA ALA A 417 3.94 11.33 -1.09
C ALA A 417 3.75 9.84 -0.76
N TYR A 418 4.67 9.02 -1.21
CA TYR A 418 4.67 7.58 -0.99
C TYR A 418 5.94 7.15 -0.27
N ARG A 419 5.87 6.00 0.39
CA ARG A 419 7.05 5.33 0.93
C ARG A 419 7.96 4.87 -0.20
N PRO A 420 9.30 4.93 -0.04
CA PRO A 420 10.18 4.38 -1.05
C PRO A 420 10.00 2.86 -1.15
N PRO A 421 9.73 2.31 -2.35
CA PRO A 421 9.53 0.88 -2.54
C PRO A 421 10.86 0.12 -2.61
N LEU A 422 11.72 0.29 -1.61
CA LEU A 422 13.08 -0.24 -1.56
C LEU A 422 13.22 -1.36 -0.52
N ALA A 423 14.04 -2.36 -0.81
CA ALA A 423 14.25 -3.54 0.05
C ALA A 423 14.68 -3.19 1.48
N ALA A 424 15.43 -2.11 1.67
CA ALA A 424 15.89 -1.66 2.99
C ALA A 424 14.81 -0.88 3.76
N TYR A 425 13.73 -0.41 3.10
CA TYR A 425 12.75 0.46 3.74
C TYR A 425 12.14 -0.11 5.04
N PRO A 426 11.73 -1.39 5.12
CA PRO A 426 11.14 -1.92 6.36
C PRO A 426 12.08 -1.83 7.56
N GLN A 427 13.39 -2.01 7.34
CA GLN A 427 14.40 -1.92 8.39
C GLN A 427 14.68 -0.45 8.76
N VAL A 428 14.78 0.44 7.77
CA VAL A 428 14.93 1.88 8.01
C VAL A 428 13.71 2.44 8.72
N SER A 429 12.50 2.03 8.32
CA SER A 429 11.25 2.39 9.01
C SER A 429 11.26 1.97 10.47
N ALA A 430 11.74 0.76 10.79
CA ALA A 430 11.86 0.30 12.17
C ALA A 430 12.85 1.15 12.99
N ALA A 431 13.97 1.57 12.39
CA ALA A 431 14.93 2.47 13.04
C ALA A 431 14.32 3.86 13.30
N LEU A 432 13.53 4.40 12.35
CA LEU A 432 12.80 5.65 12.53
C LEU A 432 11.74 5.54 13.64
N GLN A 433 11.01 4.42 13.70
CA GLN A 433 10.05 4.14 14.78
C GLN A 433 10.76 4.12 16.15
N GLN A 434 11.94 3.50 16.22
CA GLN A 434 12.73 3.47 17.45
C GLN A 434 13.20 4.89 17.85
N ALA A 435 13.63 5.72 16.90
CA ALA A 435 14.02 7.09 17.17
C ALA A 435 12.87 7.92 17.77
N THR A 436 11.63 7.75 17.26
CA THR A 436 10.46 8.40 17.87
C THR A 436 10.20 7.88 19.30
N LEU A 437 10.35 6.57 19.53
CA LEU A 437 10.18 6.00 20.86
C LEU A 437 11.17 6.61 21.85
N ASP A 438 12.44 6.68 21.46
CA ASP A 438 13.51 7.18 22.33
C ASP A 438 13.20 8.60 22.82
N VAL A 439 12.75 9.50 21.97
CA VAL A 439 12.38 10.86 22.39
C VAL A 439 11.08 10.87 23.22
N VAL A 440 10.09 10.05 22.89
CA VAL A 440 8.82 9.95 23.64
C VAL A 440 9.05 9.45 25.08
N VAL A 441 10.01 8.56 25.29
CA VAL A 441 10.37 8.08 26.64
C VAL A 441 11.41 8.96 27.36
N GLY A 442 11.86 10.07 26.73
CA GLY A 442 12.64 11.12 27.37
C GLY A 442 14.13 11.18 27.02
N SER A 443 14.57 10.47 25.98
CA SER A 443 15.91 10.67 25.44
C SER A 443 16.05 12.06 24.82
N SER A 444 17.28 12.56 24.72
CA SER A 444 17.53 13.77 23.93
C SER A 444 17.40 13.48 22.45
N VAL A 445 17.07 14.51 21.65
CA VAL A 445 17.05 14.38 20.18
C VAL A 445 18.42 13.99 19.64
N ASP A 446 19.50 14.55 20.19
CA ASP A 446 20.88 14.21 19.79
C ASP A 446 21.20 12.73 20.02
N ASP A 447 20.77 12.14 21.15
CA ASP A 447 21.02 10.73 21.43
C ASP A 447 20.18 9.83 20.50
N ALA A 448 18.90 10.17 20.25
CA ALA A 448 18.04 9.44 19.35
C ALA A 448 18.54 9.48 17.91
N MET A 449 18.96 10.66 17.42
CA MET A 449 19.58 10.84 16.10
C MET A 449 20.88 10.03 15.96
N SER A 450 21.76 10.09 16.98
CA SER A 450 23.01 9.33 16.95
C SER A 450 22.75 7.81 16.86
N THR A 451 21.74 7.31 17.56
CA THR A 451 21.33 5.90 17.49
C THR A 451 20.78 5.57 16.11
N TYR A 452 19.86 6.37 15.61
CA TYR A 452 19.24 6.19 14.29
C TYR A 452 20.29 6.17 13.15
N VAL A 453 21.20 7.16 13.12
CA VAL A 453 22.27 7.22 12.10
C VAL A 453 23.17 6.00 12.14
N GLY A 454 23.47 5.49 13.34
CA GLY A 454 24.21 4.23 13.50
C GLY A 454 23.46 3.05 12.91
N GLU A 455 22.18 2.90 13.24
CA GLU A 455 21.35 1.81 12.75
C GLU A 455 21.14 1.86 11.23
N VAL A 456 20.78 3.03 10.68
CA VAL A 456 20.59 3.14 9.22
C VAL A 456 21.89 2.90 8.46
N THR A 457 23.03 3.34 9.00
CA THR A 457 24.36 3.06 8.42
C THR A 457 24.67 1.55 8.43
N ASP A 458 24.33 0.85 9.49
CA ASP A 458 24.51 -0.60 9.59
C ASP A 458 23.59 -1.37 8.59
N ILE A 459 22.40 -0.85 8.29
CA ILE A 459 21.44 -1.43 7.35
C ILE A 459 21.88 -1.23 5.90
N VAL A 460 22.23 0.00 5.51
CA VAL A 460 22.39 0.34 4.08
C VAL A 460 23.84 0.68 3.68
N GLY A 461 24.73 0.83 4.65
CA GLY A 461 26.12 1.23 4.43
C GLY A 461 26.32 2.76 4.47
N GLU A 462 27.52 3.19 4.88
CA GLU A 462 27.87 4.61 5.08
C GLU A 462 27.67 5.47 3.80
N ASP A 463 28.02 4.90 2.64
CA ASP A 463 27.92 5.60 1.35
C ASP A 463 26.47 5.88 0.91
N ALA A 464 25.50 5.13 1.45
CA ALA A 464 24.07 5.24 1.09
C ALA A 464 23.28 6.12 2.07
N VAL A 465 23.92 6.75 3.06
CA VAL A 465 23.29 7.65 4.03
C VAL A 465 23.65 9.09 3.73
N SER A 466 22.66 10.00 3.76
CA SER A 466 22.89 11.45 3.59
C SER A 466 23.42 12.09 4.88
N GLY A 467 24.14 13.21 4.75
CA GLY A 467 24.61 14.00 5.91
C GLY A 467 25.81 13.44 6.65
N ASN A 468 26.44 12.37 6.15
CA ASN A 468 27.70 11.81 6.69
C ASN A 468 28.93 12.43 6.06
#